data_de45921bbf4ec51362d0846d7ab6d50b
#
_entry.id   de45921bbf4ec51362d0846d7ab6d50b
#
_cell.length_a   1.000
_cell.length_b   1.000
_cell.length_c   1.000
_cell.angle_alpha   90.00
_cell.angle_beta   90.00
_cell.angle_gamma   90.00
#
_symmetry.space_group_name_H-M   'P 1'
#
loop_
_entity.id
_entity.type
_entity.pdbx_description
1 polymer ?
#
loop_
_entity_poly.entity_id
_entity_poly.type
_entity_poly.pdbx_seq_one_letter_code
_entity_poly.pdbx_strand_id
1 'polypeptide(L)'
;MFGTNHVAAQDKGVSFSGGSDLVSSYYWRGVKESGPALQPTLTMTAGNFSVTAWGSIDFSDSGYKEMDLTLAYQLGPVTLSVADLYWTGHDDDRYFIFDSHSPPHRIEVGASWVVSEKLPFTLSWYTILFGAADRNFEGERAYASYFEVAYPFTVKTVDMKAGVGMVPWNAATTYN
;
A
#
# COMPACT_ATOMS: atom_id res chain seq x y z
N MET A 1 14.97 -11.70 -2.92
CA MET A 1 14.62 -10.84 -1.77
C MET A 1 15.90 -10.64 -0.98
N PHE A 2 16.49 -9.48 -1.05
CA PHE A 2 17.69 -9.13 -0.27
C PHE A 2 17.20 -8.44 1.00
N GLY A 3 17.81 -8.82 2.14
CA GLY A 3 17.31 -8.56 3.48
C GLY A 3 16.95 -7.10 3.79
N THR A 4 15.85 -6.93 4.45
CA THR A 4 15.40 -5.67 5.06
C THR A 4 16.26 -5.36 6.29
N ASN A 5 17.00 -4.27 6.27
CA ASN A 5 17.60 -3.73 7.47
C ASN A 5 16.56 -2.84 8.18
N HIS A 6 15.96 -3.39 9.24
CA HIS A 6 15.08 -2.59 10.10
C HIS A 6 15.92 -1.87 11.17
N VAL A 7 15.85 -0.57 11.19
CA VAL A 7 16.39 0.25 12.28
C VAL A 7 15.21 0.69 13.14
N ALA A 8 15.21 0.33 14.42
CA ALA A 8 14.19 0.74 15.37
C ALA A 8 14.80 1.68 16.41
N ALA A 9 14.14 2.79 16.65
CA ALA A 9 14.42 3.69 17.76
C ALA A 9 13.15 3.84 18.60
N GLN A 10 13.25 3.68 19.92
CA GLN A 10 12.11 3.79 20.83
C GLN A 10 12.37 4.88 21.86
N ASP A 11 11.47 5.87 21.92
CA ASP A 11 11.36 6.80 23.04
C ASP A 11 9.99 6.60 23.71
N LYS A 12 9.81 7.11 24.94
CA LYS A 12 8.64 6.82 25.80
C LYS A 12 7.31 7.04 25.07
N GLY A 13 6.69 5.94 24.60
CA GLY A 13 5.38 5.92 23.95
C GLY A 13 5.35 6.08 22.43
N VAL A 14 6.47 6.39 21.79
CA VAL A 14 6.61 6.49 20.33
C VAL A 14 7.77 5.63 19.86
N SER A 15 7.59 4.85 18.80
CA SER A 15 8.64 4.08 18.16
C SER A 15 8.74 4.41 16.67
N PHE A 16 9.95 4.28 16.14
CA PHE A 16 10.23 4.43 14.71
C PHE A 16 10.84 3.15 14.19
N SER A 17 10.43 2.73 13.01
CA SER A 17 11.04 1.64 12.26
C SER A 17 11.21 2.06 10.82
N GLY A 18 12.30 1.63 10.20
CA GLY A 18 12.59 1.94 8.80
C GLY A 18 13.30 0.79 8.12
N GLY A 19 13.14 0.71 6.82
CA GLY A 19 13.76 -0.30 5.98
C GLY A 19 13.68 0.08 4.52
N SER A 20 14.24 -0.76 3.67
CA SER A 20 14.12 -0.60 2.22
C SER A 20 14.22 -1.95 1.55
N ASP A 21 13.34 -2.21 0.58
CA ASP A 21 13.37 -3.39 -0.26
C ASP A 21 13.96 -3.07 -1.63
N LEU A 22 14.79 -3.97 -2.14
CA LEU A 22 15.22 -3.98 -3.54
C LEU A 22 14.45 -5.10 -4.25
N VAL A 23 13.61 -4.73 -5.18
CA VAL A 23 12.73 -5.66 -5.90
C VAL A 23 13.12 -5.74 -7.38
N SER A 24 12.97 -6.92 -7.98
CA SER A 24 13.18 -7.10 -9.43
C SER A 24 12.00 -6.64 -10.27
N SER A 25 10.83 -6.55 -9.66
CA SER A 25 9.60 -6.01 -10.24
C SER A 25 8.63 -5.65 -9.13
N TYR A 26 7.89 -4.58 -9.32
CA TYR A 26 6.83 -4.17 -8.42
C TYR A 26 5.47 -4.55 -9.02
N TYR A 27 4.71 -5.31 -8.26
CA TYR A 27 3.32 -5.66 -8.57
C TYR A 27 2.41 -5.18 -7.44
N TRP A 28 1.37 -4.44 -7.81
CA TRP A 28 0.33 -4.00 -6.89
C TRP A 28 -1.00 -4.63 -7.26
N ARG A 29 -1.52 -5.50 -6.39
CA ARG A 29 -2.82 -6.18 -6.56
C ARG A 29 -2.99 -6.87 -7.93
N GLY A 30 -1.92 -7.49 -8.43
CA GLY A 30 -1.91 -8.19 -9.72
C GLY A 30 -1.52 -7.33 -10.93
N VAL A 31 -1.46 -6.01 -10.79
CA VAL A 31 -0.99 -5.08 -11.83
C VAL A 31 0.52 -4.88 -11.67
N LYS A 32 1.25 -4.94 -12.79
CA LYS A 32 2.68 -4.62 -12.81
C LYS A 32 2.85 -3.10 -12.91
N GLU A 33 3.35 -2.50 -11.84
CA GLU A 33 3.57 -1.05 -11.76
C GLU A 33 4.96 -0.67 -12.30
N SER A 34 6.00 -1.43 -11.95
CA SER A 34 7.36 -1.12 -12.40
C SER A 34 8.25 -2.35 -12.57
N GLY A 35 9.44 -2.13 -13.13
CA GLY A 35 10.56 -3.05 -13.16
C GLY A 35 11.33 -3.11 -11.84
N PRO A 36 12.68 -3.23 -11.91
CA PRO A 36 13.51 -3.21 -10.71
C PRO A 36 13.40 -1.87 -9.99
N ALA A 37 13.12 -1.91 -8.69
CA ALA A 37 12.86 -0.70 -7.91
C ALA A 37 13.45 -0.77 -6.49
N LEU A 38 13.76 0.40 -5.92
CA LEU A 38 14.05 0.59 -4.51
C LEU A 38 12.79 1.08 -3.80
N GLN A 39 12.40 0.41 -2.71
CA GLN A 39 11.17 0.67 -1.97
C GLN A 39 11.46 0.98 -0.50
N PRO A 40 11.81 2.23 -0.16
CA PRO A 40 12.01 2.66 1.22
C PRO A 40 10.70 2.71 1.99
N THR A 41 10.77 2.40 3.28
CA THR A 41 9.66 2.48 4.24
C THR A 41 10.14 3.14 5.52
N LEU A 42 9.33 4.03 6.07
CA LEU A 42 9.50 4.60 7.41
C LEU A 42 8.15 4.59 8.12
N THR A 43 8.12 4.00 9.32
CA THR A 43 6.90 3.93 10.14
C THR A 43 7.16 4.55 11.52
N MET A 44 6.25 5.41 11.95
CA MET A 44 6.13 5.89 13.32
C MET A 44 4.92 5.23 13.96
N THR A 45 5.07 4.70 15.17
CA THR A 45 3.97 4.09 15.94
C THR A 45 3.84 4.78 17.30
N ALA A 46 2.62 5.14 17.66
CA ALA A 46 2.26 5.76 18.95
C ALA A 46 0.98 5.11 19.50
N GLY A 47 1.13 4.23 20.48
CA GLY A 47 0.02 3.41 20.99
C GLY A 47 -0.58 2.55 19.86
N ASN A 48 -1.86 2.73 19.59
CA ASN A 48 -2.58 2.00 18.53
C ASN A 48 -2.53 2.70 17.17
N PHE A 49 -1.94 3.90 17.07
CA PHE A 49 -1.79 4.62 15.82
C PHE A 49 -0.44 4.34 15.18
N SER A 50 -0.42 4.28 13.86
CA SER A 50 0.81 4.29 13.07
C SER A 50 0.67 5.21 11.86
N VAL A 51 1.78 5.85 11.50
CA VAL A 51 1.94 6.59 10.25
C VAL A 51 3.09 5.96 9.49
N THR A 52 2.84 5.53 8.27
CA THR A 52 3.83 4.94 7.39
C THR A 52 4.00 5.79 6.15
N ALA A 53 5.24 6.17 5.85
CA ALA A 53 5.65 6.67 4.55
C ALA A 53 6.35 5.51 3.81
N TRP A 54 5.87 5.20 2.63
CA TRP A 54 6.44 4.21 1.73
C TRP A 54 6.68 4.86 0.37
N GLY A 55 7.65 4.37 -0.38
CA GLY A 55 7.90 4.84 -1.72
C GLY A 55 8.39 3.74 -2.64
N SER A 56 8.34 3.99 -3.95
CA SER A 56 8.93 3.14 -4.97
C SER A 56 9.60 3.98 -6.04
N ILE A 57 10.88 3.71 -6.30
CA ILE A 57 11.68 4.39 -7.31
C ILE A 57 12.14 3.33 -8.31
N ASP A 58 11.57 3.37 -9.51
CA ASP A 58 11.94 2.48 -10.61
C ASP A 58 13.33 2.85 -11.15
N PHE A 59 14.17 1.86 -11.40
CA PHE A 59 15.49 2.03 -12.01
C PHE A 59 15.47 1.90 -13.54
N SER A 60 14.33 1.53 -14.12
CA SER A 60 14.15 1.51 -15.57
C SER A 60 13.84 2.91 -16.10
N ASP A 61 13.85 3.04 -17.43
CA ASP A 61 13.53 4.31 -18.11
C ASP A 61 12.03 4.67 -18.05
N SER A 62 11.20 3.94 -17.29
CA SER A 62 9.77 4.22 -17.18
C SER A 62 9.47 5.53 -16.46
N GLY A 63 10.40 6.01 -15.62
CA GLY A 63 10.24 7.21 -14.80
C GLY A 63 9.23 7.02 -13.64
N TYR A 64 8.70 5.82 -13.44
CA TYR A 64 7.70 5.54 -12.42
C TYR A 64 8.24 5.80 -11.01
N LYS A 65 7.51 6.60 -10.26
CA LYS A 65 7.77 6.86 -8.85
C LYS A 65 6.44 6.87 -8.12
N GLU A 66 6.47 6.37 -6.90
CA GLU A 66 5.31 6.33 -6.01
C GLU A 66 5.72 6.76 -4.62
N MET A 67 4.85 7.48 -3.93
CA MET A 67 4.99 7.83 -2.53
C MET A 67 3.64 7.73 -1.85
N ASP A 68 3.53 6.83 -0.87
CA ASP A 68 2.31 6.59 -0.12
C ASP A 68 2.47 7.05 1.32
N LEU A 69 1.45 7.73 1.83
CA LEU A 69 1.31 8.04 3.25
C LEU A 69 0.10 7.33 3.81
N THR A 70 0.32 6.44 4.78
CA THR A 70 -0.74 5.66 5.41
C THR A 70 -0.86 6.01 6.89
N LEU A 71 -2.06 6.39 7.33
CA LEU A 71 -2.44 6.43 8.73
C LEU A 71 -3.23 5.15 9.04
N ALA A 72 -2.85 4.43 10.10
CA ALA A 72 -3.58 3.26 10.54
C ALA A 72 -3.87 3.29 12.04
N TYR A 73 -4.93 2.61 12.43
CA TYR A 73 -5.35 2.42 13.82
C TYR A 73 -5.67 0.96 14.10
N GLN A 74 -5.01 0.39 15.10
CA GLN A 74 -5.22 -0.99 15.55
C GLN A 74 -6.33 -1.07 16.59
N LEU A 75 -7.40 -1.79 16.27
CA LEU A 75 -8.54 -2.04 17.15
C LEU A 75 -8.66 -3.56 17.41
N GLY A 76 -7.93 -4.05 18.43
CA GLY A 76 -7.85 -5.48 18.68
C GLY A 76 -7.33 -6.24 17.44
N PRO A 77 -8.07 -7.21 16.89
CA PRO A 77 -7.65 -7.96 15.71
C PRO A 77 -7.89 -7.22 14.37
N VAL A 78 -8.49 -6.02 14.42
CA VAL A 78 -8.83 -5.22 13.23
C VAL A 78 -7.89 -4.03 13.11
N THR A 79 -7.36 -3.80 11.90
CA THR A 79 -6.65 -2.59 11.54
C THR A 79 -7.50 -1.78 10.56
N LEU A 80 -7.73 -0.53 10.87
CA LEU A 80 -8.36 0.44 9.97
C LEU A 80 -7.29 1.35 9.41
N SER A 81 -7.38 1.74 8.12
CA SER A 81 -6.39 2.59 7.47
C SER A 81 -7.02 3.62 6.54
N VAL A 82 -6.29 4.72 6.39
CA VAL A 82 -6.48 5.69 5.32
C VAL A 82 -5.11 5.92 4.69
N ALA A 83 -5.03 5.77 3.38
CA ALA A 83 -3.80 5.97 2.62
C ALA A 83 -4.00 7.04 1.55
N ASP A 84 -3.00 7.87 1.39
CA ASP A 84 -2.82 8.72 0.22
C ASP A 84 -1.77 8.03 -0.67
N LEU A 85 -2.22 7.51 -1.80
CA LEU A 85 -1.40 6.86 -2.81
C LEU A 85 -1.09 7.92 -3.87
N TYR A 86 0.19 8.25 -4.03
CA TYR A 86 0.64 9.29 -4.93
C TYR A 86 1.58 8.73 -5.99
N TRP A 87 1.10 8.69 -7.22
CA TRP A 87 1.91 8.30 -8.38
C TRP A 87 2.42 9.53 -9.12
N THR A 88 3.70 9.54 -9.42
CA THR A 88 4.35 10.60 -10.18
C THR A 88 5.12 9.99 -11.35
N GLY A 89 5.09 10.64 -12.47
CA GLY A 89 5.79 10.24 -13.69
C GLY A 89 6.08 11.43 -14.60
N HIS A 90 5.69 12.63 -14.17
CA HIS A 90 5.89 13.88 -14.91
C HIS A 90 6.75 14.85 -14.10
N ASP A 91 7.60 15.62 -14.79
CA ASP A 91 8.55 16.56 -14.15
C ASP A 91 7.85 17.69 -13.38
N ASP A 92 6.59 17.98 -13.70
CA ASP A 92 5.79 19.04 -13.06
C ASP A 92 4.92 18.54 -11.89
N ASP A 93 4.99 17.26 -11.54
CA ASP A 93 4.20 16.69 -10.46
C ASP A 93 4.63 17.28 -9.11
N ARG A 94 3.67 17.79 -8.35
CA ARG A 94 3.88 18.39 -7.02
C ARG A 94 2.96 17.72 -6.02
N TYR A 95 3.53 17.16 -4.98
CA TYR A 95 2.78 16.44 -3.95
C TYR A 95 1.64 17.25 -3.32
N PHE A 96 1.80 18.54 -3.07
CA PHE A 96 0.79 19.37 -2.41
C PHE A 96 -0.25 19.98 -3.34
N ILE A 97 -0.41 19.45 -4.56
CA ILE A 97 -1.47 19.85 -5.48
C ILE A 97 -2.57 18.79 -5.48
N PHE A 98 -3.68 19.11 -4.80
CA PHE A 98 -4.90 18.30 -4.74
C PHE A 98 -5.96 18.87 -5.69
N ASP A 99 -5.63 19.01 -6.97
CA ASP A 99 -6.59 19.49 -7.98
C ASP A 99 -7.58 18.37 -8.32
N SER A 100 -8.86 18.73 -8.44
CA SER A 100 -9.93 17.79 -8.75
C SER A 100 -9.92 17.28 -10.22
N HIS A 101 -9.13 17.89 -11.12
CA HIS A 101 -9.18 17.60 -12.55
C HIS A 101 -8.21 16.51 -13.01
N SER A 102 -7.06 16.36 -12.37
CA SER A 102 -6.11 15.27 -12.64
C SER A 102 -5.08 15.08 -11.52
N PRO A 103 -5.51 14.86 -10.27
CA PRO A 103 -4.54 14.67 -9.22
C PRO A 103 -3.89 13.30 -9.36
N PRO A 104 -2.56 13.21 -9.17
CA PRO A 104 -1.87 11.94 -9.03
C PRO A 104 -2.22 11.23 -7.72
N HIS A 105 -3.01 11.85 -6.85
CA HIS A 105 -3.44 11.32 -5.56
C HIS A 105 -4.65 10.40 -5.68
N ARG A 106 -4.62 9.30 -4.92
CA ARG A 106 -5.79 8.46 -4.65
C ARG A 106 -5.89 8.23 -3.14
N ILE A 107 -7.02 8.62 -2.57
CA ILE A 107 -7.29 8.35 -1.15
C ILE A 107 -8.01 7.02 -1.04
N GLU A 108 -7.35 6.08 -0.38
CA GLU A 108 -7.87 4.75 -0.12
C GLU A 108 -8.21 4.59 1.36
N VAL A 109 -9.33 3.95 1.66
CA VAL A 109 -9.64 3.44 3.00
C VAL A 109 -9.52 1.94 3.01
N GLY A 110 -9.06 1.40 4.14
CA GLY A 110 -8.85 -0.03 4.30
C GLY A 110 -9.30 -0.54 5.65
N ALA A 111 -9.66 -1.82 5.67
CA ALA A 111 -9.87 -2.59 6.89
C ALA A 111 -9.24 -3.98 6.70
N SER A 112 -8.46 -4.41 7.68
CA SER A 112 -7.87 -5.75 7.74
C SER A 112 -8.21 -6.41 9.06
N TRP A 113 -8.59 -7.67 9.04
CA TRP A 113 -8.94 -8.45 10.20
C TRP A 113 -8.13 -9.75 10.26
N VAL A 114 -7.37 -9.94 11.33
CA VAL A 114 -6.74 -11.22 11.67
C VAL A 114 -7.76 -12.09 12.39
N VAL A 115 -8.19 -13.19 11.74
CA VAL A 115 -9.33 -14.01 12.21
C VAL A 115 -9.10 -14.59 13.59
N SER A 116 -7.93 -15.18 13.85
CA SER A 116 -7.52 -15.61 15.20
C SER A 116 -6.03 -15.94 15.24
N GLU A 117 -5.47 -16.06 16.45
CA GLU A 117 -4.07 -16.50 16.63
C GLU A 117 -3.82 -17.95 16.17
N LYS A 118 -4.84 -18.81 16.26
CA LYS A 118 -4.73 -20.22 15.85
C LYS A 118 -4.89 -20.42 14.33
N LEU A 119 -5.65 -19.54 13.71
CA LEU A 119 -5.89 -19.50 12.28
C LEU A 119 -5.61 -18.07 11.80
N PRO A 120 -4.34 -17.71 11.58
CA PRO A 120 -3.93 -16.32 11.34
C PRO A 120 -4.23 -15.86 9.91
N PHE A 121 -5.37 -16.25 9.36
CA PHE A 121 -5.86 -15.65 8.13
C PHE A 121 -6.11 -14.17 8.34
N THR A 122 -5.65 -13.37 7.39
CA THR A 122 -5.99 -11.96 7.30
C THR A 122 -6.99 -11.78 6.18
N LEU A 123 -8.13 -11.17 6.51
CA LEU A 123 -9.12 -10.72 5.53
C LEU A 123 -8.97 -9.21 5.41
N SER A 124 -8.77 -8.73 4.19
CA SER A 124 -8.57 -7.30 3.95
C SER A 124 -9.52 -6.80 2.88
N TRP A 125 -10.00 -5.58 3.07
CA TRP A 125 -10.80 -4.83 2.12
C TRP A 125 -10.27 -3.41 1.99
N TYR A 126 -10.09 -2.95 0.77
CA TYR A 126 -9.64 -1.60 0.44
C TYR A 126 -10.56 -0.98 -0.60
N THR A 127 -10.80 0.32 -0.49
CA THR A 127 -11.63 1.06 -1.45
C THR A 127 -11.06 2.45 -1.68
N ILE A 128 -10.91 2.83 -2.95
CA ILE A 128 -10.52 4.18 -3.34
C ILE A 128 -11.74 5.08 -3.24
N LEU A 129 -11.67 6.10 -2.37
CA LEU A 129 -12.74 7.07 -2.18
C LEU A 129 -12.55 8.35 -3.00
N PHE A 130 -11.30 8.68 -3.34
CA PHE A 130 -10.95 9.88 -4.08
C PHE A 130 -9.81 9.59 -5.06
N GLY A 131 -9.83 10.27 -6.21
CA GLY A 131 -8.82 10.17 -7.26
C GLY A 131 -9.49 10.35 -8.63
N ALA A 132 -8.95 11.24 -9.48
CA ALA A 132 -9.53 11.51 -10.80
C ALA A 132 -9.48 10.29 -11.72
N ALA A 133 -8.42 9.47 -11.57
CA ALA A 133 -8.22 8.27 -12.36
C ALA A 133 -9.09 7.06 -11.92
N ASP A 134 -9.82 7.15 -10.79
CA ASP A 134 -10.71 6.06 -10.35
C ASP A 134 -12.02 6.07 -11.14
N ARG A 135 -12.01 5.42 -12.32
CA ARG A 135 -13.14 5.39 -13.27
C ARG A 135 -13.50 3.97 -13.68
N ASN A 136 -14.80 3.75 -13.93
CA ASN A 136 -15.32 2.55 -14.58
C ASN A 136 -15.29 2.71 -16.13
N PHE A 137 -15.77 1.70 -16.85
CA PHE A 137 -15.80 1.76 -18.33
C PHE A 137 -16.74 2.83 -18.89
N GLU A 138 -17.72 3.27 -18.12
CA GLU A 138 -18.65 4.33 -18.46
C GLU A 138 -18.09 5.73 -18.15
N GLY A 139 -16.89 5.82 -17.55
CA GLY A 139 -16.25 7.07 -17.16
C GLY A 139 -16.74 7.64 -15.84
N GLU A 140 -17.58 6.92 -15.11
CA GLU A 140 -18.05 7.28 -13.78
C GLU A 140 -17.04 6.88 -12.70
N ARG A 141 -17.21 7.40 -11.48
CA ARG A 141 -16.39 6.98 -10.34
C ARG A 141 -16.58 5.51 -10.04
N ALA A 142 -15.47 4.76 -10.03
CA ALA A 142 -15.50 3.31 -9.86
C ALA A 142 -15.60 2.87 -8.40
N TYR A 143 -15.10 3.67 -7.44
CA TYR A 143 -14.84 3.22 -6.08
C TYR A 143 -14.07 1.90 -6.09
N ALA A 144 -12.98 1.87 -6.86
CA ALA A 144 -12.19 0.67 -7.09
C ALA A 144 -11.85 0.00 -5.76
N SER A 145 -12.25 -1.26 -5.64
CA SER A 145 -12.12 -2.02 -4.40
C SER A 145 -11.35 -3.29 -4.62
N TYR A 146 -10.64 -3.71 -3.59
CA TYR A 146 -9.84 -4.93 -3.58
C TYR A 146 -10.10 -5.70 -2.30
N PHE A 147 -10.37 -6.99 -2.43
CA PHE A 147 -10.51 -7.93 -1.34
C PHE A 147 -9.37 -8.94 -1.37
N GLU A 148 -8.77 -9.21 -0.22
CA GLU A 148 -7.69 -10.19 -0.10
C GLU A 148 -7.92 -11.12 1.09
N VAL A 149 -7.61 -12.40 0.88
CA VAL A 149 -7.42 -13.38 1.94
C VAL A 149 -5.95 -13.79 1.92
N ALA A 150 -5.25 -13.63 3.04
CA ALA A 150 -3.85 -13.98 3.16
C ALA A 150 -3.59 -14.89 4.36
N TYR A 151 -2.59 -15.74 4.24
CA TYR A 151 -2.15 -16.66 5.29
C TYR A 151 -0.63 -16.59 5.45
N PRO A 152 -0.13 -16.17 6.64
CA PRO A 152 1.29 -16.21 6.94
C PRO A 152 1.71 -17.63 7.32
N PHE A 153 2.90 -18.04 6.89
CA PHE A 153 3.51 -19.31 7.26
C PHE A 153 5.02 -19.21 7.23
N THR A 154 5.69 -20.09 7.98
CA THR A 154 7.15 -20.11 8.02
C THR A 154 7.66 -21.42 7.45
N VAL A 155 8.61 -21.35 6.54
CA VAL A 155 9.34 -22.51 6.01
C VAL A 155 10.78 -22.42 6.48
N LYS A 156 11.17 -23.31 7.41
CA LYS A 156 12.46 -23.25 8.11
C LYS A 156 12.61 -21.91 8.85
N THR A 157 13.46 -21.02 8.35
CA THR A 157 13.75 -19.70 8.92
C THR A 157 13.23 -18.55 8.05
N VAL A 158 12.45 -18.88 7.02
CA VAL A 158 11.92 -17.89 6.08
C VAL A 158 10.43 -17.69 6.36
N ASP A 159 10.06 -16.48 6.75
CA ASP A 159 8.66 -16.08 6.89
C ASP A 159 8.10 -15.77 5.50
N MET A 160 6.94 -16.33 5.22
CA MET A 160 6.25 -16.24 3.94
C MET A 160 4.77 -15.90 4.16
N LYS A 161 4.16 -15.34 3.12
CA LYS A 161 2.73 -15.08 3.07
C LYS A 161 2.19 -15.57 1.72
N ALA A 162 1.14 -16.40 1.75
CA ALA A 162 0.36 -16.73 0.58
C ALA A 162 -0.95 -15.95 0.64
N GLY A 163 -1.43 -15.48 -0.49
CA GLY A 163 -2.68 -14.72 -0.57
C GLY A 163 -3.36 -14.89 -1.91
N VAL A 164 -4.66 -14.68 -1.89
CA VAL A 164 -5.49 -14.55 -3.08
C VAL A 164 -6.35 -13.30 -2.93
N GLY A 165 -6.40 -12.50 -3.98
CA GLY A 165 -7.18 -11.27 -3.99
C GLY A 165 -8.07 -11.18 -5.22
N MET A 166 -9.07 -10.33 -5.13
CA MET A 166 -10.00 -10.06 -6.23
C MET A 166 -10.46 -8.62 -6.23
N VAL A 167 -10.77 -8.14 -7.42
CA VAL A 167 -11.50 -6.89 -7.65
C VAL A 167 -12.97 -7.26 -7.84
N PRO A 168 -13.88 -6.88 -6.93
CA PRO A 168 -15.26 -7.37 -6.92
C PRO A 168 -16.15 -6.75 -8.02
N TRP A 169 -15.73 -5.63 -8.61
CA TRP A 169 -16.46 -4.96 -9.70
C TRP A 169 -15.54 -4.19 -10.62
N ASN A 170 -16.12 -3.64 -11.68
CA ASN A 170 -15.40 -2.91 -12.70
C ASN A 170 -14.67 -1.67 -12.16
N ALA A 171 -13.36 -1.64 -12.34
CA ALA A 171 -12.48 -0.55 -11.96
C ALA A 171 -11.42 -0.33 -13.06
N ALA A 172 -11.89 0.01 -14.25
CA ALA A 172 -11.16 -0.03 -15.51
C ALA A 172 -9.81 0.70 -15.52
N THR A 173 -9.68 1.79 -14.77
CA THR A 173 -8.47 2.62 -14.76
C THR A 173 -7.56 2.36 -13.55
N THR A 174 -7.99 1.54 -12.61
CA THR A 174 -7.21 1.25 -11.40
C THR A 174 -6.54 -0.12 -11.48
N TYR A 175 -7.19 -1.11 -12.12
CA TYR A 175 -6.74 -2.51 -12.11
C TYR A 175 -6.69 -3.14 -13.51
N ASN A 176 -6.43 -2.35 -14.55
CA ASN A 176 -6.21 -2.84 -15.92
C ASN A 176 -4.79 -2.59 -16.41
#